data_a50de1d5da120d818f2269db89d22efc
#
_entry.id   a50de1d5da120d818f2269db89d22efc
#
_cell.length_a   1.000
_cell.length_b   1.000
_cell.length_c   1.000
_cell.angle_alpha   90.00
_cell.angle_beta   90.00
_cell.angle_gamma   90.00
#
_symmetry.space_group_name_H-M   'P 1'
#
loop_
_entity.id
_entity.type
_entity.pdbx_description
1 polymer ?
#
loop_
_entity_poly.entity_id
_entity_poly.type
_entity_poly.pdbx_seq_one_letter_code
_entity_poly.pdbx_strand_id
1 'polypeptide(L)'
;MRTSGASRYFRPYHAFSLSLRDVELILAERGIVVTHESIRHWCLKFGADFARRLRRRRPQPGDTWHLDEVFIRIGGVLHYLWRAVDQHGVVLDILVQDRRNGAAAKRFFKHLLHGLQYKPRRLVTDGLRSYGVAQRAILPDVRHRTSRYLNNRAENSHRPTRRRERQMQRFKSASQAQRFLSAHAMIYGHFRPRRHLMAAAGYRRVRAKAFRTWRQETCVHQAA
;
A
#
# COMPACT_ATOMS: atom_id res chain seq x y z
N MET A 1 -18.73 7.51 19.89
CA MET A 1 -18.85 7.99 18.51
C MET A 1 -18.74 6.79 17.58
N ARG A 2 -19.81 6.42 16.87
CA ARG A 2 -19.88 5.20 16.07
C ARG A 2 -18.93 5.35 14.86
N THR A 3 -18.14 4.32 14.57
CA THR A 3 -17.10 4.25 13.52
C THR A 3 -17.62 4.45 12.09
N SER A 4 -18.93 4.37 11.89
CA SER A 4 -19.60 4.33 10.59
C SER A 4 -19.48 5.62 9.74
N GLY A 5 -19.42 6.79 10.37
CA GLY A 5 -19.31 8.07 9.64
C GLY A 5 -17.88 8.42 9.22
N ALA A 6 -16.92 8.22 10.10
CA ALA A 6 -15.55 8.67 9.91
C ALA A 6 -14.87 8.07 8.66
N SER A 7 -15.16 6.83 8.29
CA SER A 7 -14.54 6.14 7.17
C SER A 7 -14.82 6.78 5.79
N ARG A 8 -15.98 7.44 5.64
CA ARG A 8 -16.32 8.20 4.42
C ARG A 8 -15.40 9.40 4.26
N TYR A 9 -15.00 10.01 5.37
CA TYR A 9 -14.33 11.30 5.39
C TYR A 9 -12.82 11.19 5.23
N PHE A 10 -12.16 10.17 5.76
CA PHE A 10 -10.73 10.02 5.57
C PHE A 10 -10.33 9.15 4.35
N ARG A 11 -11.27 8.39 3.74
CA ARG A 11 -10.99 7.63 2.51
C ARG A 11 -10.35 8.47 1.41
N PRO A 12 -10.85 9.70 1.10
CA PRO A 12 -10.25 10.54 0.06
C PRO A 12 -8.77 10.79 0.29
N TYR A 13 -8.35 11.00 1.54
CA TYR A 13 -6.96 11.19 1.90
C TYR A 13 -6.05 10.02 1.51
N HIS A 14 -6.50 8.77 1.62
CA HIS A 14 -5.72 7.59 1.23
C HIS A 14 -5.92 7.19 -0.25
N ALA A 15 -7.10 7.38 -0.81
CA ALA A 15 -7.41 6.96 -2.18
C ALA A 15 -6.94 7.97 -3.24
N PHE A 16 -6.77 9.23 -2.88
CA PHE A 16 -6.32 10.31 -3.75
C PHE A 16 -5.08 10.99 -3.19
N SER A 17 -4.39 11.77 -4.02
CA SER A 17 -3.26 12.58 -3.58
C SER A 17 -3.75 13.95 -3.08
N LEU A 18 -4.60 13.95 -2.05
CA LEU A 18 -5.16 15.15 -1.41
C LEU A 18 -4.44 15.44 -0.09
N SER A 19 -4.27 16.71 0.25
CA SER A 19 -3.88 17.10 1.60
C SER A 19 -5.04 16.91 2.58
N LEU A 20 -4.79 17.01 3.87
CA LEU A 20 -5.87 16.97 4.87
C LEU A 20 -6.78 18.20 4.73
N ARG A 21 -6.22 19.36 4.35
CA ARG A 21 -6.99 20.58 4.11
C ARG A 21 -7.84 20.51 2.84
N ASP A 22 -7.35 19.87 1.77
CA ASP A 22 -8.19 19.63 0.59
C ASP A 22 -9.39 18.74 0.93
N VAL A 23 -9.19 17.73 1.80
CA VAL A 23 -10.30 16.89 2.25
C VAL A 23 -11.28 17.65 3.13
N GLU A 24 -10.80 18.50 4.02
CA GLU A 24 -11.61 19.43 4.83
C GLU A 24 -12.48 20.31 3.94
N LEU A 25 -11.89 20.94 2.92
CA LEU A 25 -12.60 21.80 1.96
C LEU A 25 -13.68 21.03 1.19
N ILE A 26 -13.34 19.85 0.67
CA ILE A 26 -14.31 18.98 -0.04
C ILE A 26 -15.48 18.54 0.88
N LEU A 27 -15.25 18.39 2.15
CA LEU A 27 -16.29 18.05 3.13
C LEU A 27 -17.16 19.27 3.46
N ALA A 28 -16.53 20.43 3.64
CA ALA A 28 -17.25 21.70 3.86
C ALA A 28 -18.20 22.04 2.71
N GLU A 29 -17.77 21.84 1.45
CA GLU A 29 -18.63 21.99 0.25
C GLU A 29 -19.90 21.11 0.31
N ARG A 30 -19.84 20.00 1.05
CA ARG A 30 -20.97 19.08 1.26
C ARG A 30 -21.71 19.30 2.58
N GLY A 31 -21.53 20.46 3.20
CA GLY A 31 -22.16 20.81 4.47
C GLY A 31 -21.61 20.04 5.68
N ILE A 32 -20.45 19.39 5.55
CA ILE A 32 -19.84 18.61 6.64
C ILE A 32 -18.72 19.42 7.27
N VAL A 33 -18.98 19.99 8.43
CA VAL A 33 -18.03 20.83 9.17
C VAL A 33 -17.13 19.94 10.04
N VAL A 34 -15.89 19.74 9.62
CA VAL A 34 -14.85 19.00 10.35
C VAL A 34 -13.49 19.63 10.05
N THR A 35 -12.60 19.62 11.02
CA THR A 35 -11.25 20.16 10.85
C THR A 35 -10.29 19.13 10.24
N HIS A 36 -9.25 19.58 9.56
CA HIS A 36 -8.19 18.72 9.05
C HIS A 36 -7.51 17.89 10.16
N GLU A 37 -7.47 18.40 11.40
CA GLU A 37 -6.98 17.63 12.56
C GLU A 37 -7.90 16.48 12.92
N SER A 38 -9.21 16.65 12.86
CA SER A 38 -10.17 15.55 13.04
C SER A 38 -9.96 14.46 11.99
N ILE A 39 -9.76 14.85 10.73
CA ILE A 39 -9.46 13.92 9.63
C ILE A 39 -8.14 13.20 9.89
N ARG A 40 -7.10 13.91 10.35
CA ARG A 40 -5.81 13.32 10.72
C ARG A 40 -5.96 12.28 11.83
N HIS A 41 -6.70 12.59 12.88
CA HIS A 41 -6.97 11.66 13.97
C HIS A 41 -7.73 10.40 13.49
N TRP A 42 -8.71 10.55 12.60
CA TRP A 42 -9.40 9.40 12.00
C TRP A 42 -8.48 8.53 11.15
N CYS A 43 -7.60 9.15 10.36
CA CYS A 43 -6.58 8.40 9.60
C CYS A 43 -5.67 7.57 10.53
N LEU A 44 -5.22 8.16 11.63
CA LEU A 44 -4.37 7.47 12.62
C LEU A 44 -5.13 6.36 13.35
N LYS A 45 -6.36 6.63 13.78
CA LYS A 45 -7.17 5.71 14.57
C LYS A 45 -7.68 4.52 13.76
N PHE A 46 -8.15 4.75 12.53
CA PHE A 46 -8.88 3.75 11.75
C PHE A 46 -8.12 3.24 10.52
N GLY A 47 -7.15 3.99 10.00
CA GLY A 47 -6.49 3.67 8.73
C GLY A 47 -5.84 2.29 8.71
N ALA A 48 -5.10 1.93 9.76
CA ALA A 48 -4.42 0.64 9.86
C ALA A 48 -5.42 -0.52 10.01
N ASP A 49 -6.51 -0.33 10.78
CA ASP A 49 -7.53 -1.35 10.97
C ASP A 49 -8.27 -1.65 9.67
N PHE A 50 -8.72 -0.62 8.95
CA PHE A 50 -9.39 -0.82 7.66
C PHE A 50 -8.44 -1.41 6.60
N ALA A 51 -7.18 -1.02 6.58
CA ALA A 51 -6.19 -1.65 5.70
C ALA A 51 -6.05 -3.15 6.00
N ARG A 52 -6.06 -3.55 7.27
CA ARG A 52 -6.01 -4.95 7.71
C ARG A 52 -7.27 -5.73 7.29
N ARG A 53 -8.47 -5.15 7.45
CA ARG A 53 -9.73 -5.76 7.00
C ARG A 53 -9.75 -5.94 5.48
N LEU A 54 -9.34 -4.94 4.71
CA LEU A 54 -9.21 -5.04 3.26
C LEU A 54 -8.20 -6.11 2.85
N ARG A 55 -7.07 -6.24 3.59
CA ARG A 55 -6.06 -7.27 3.35
C ARG A 55 -6.63 -8.68 3.44
N ARG A 56 -7.52 -8.95 4.42
CA ARG A 56 -8.20 -10.25 4.59
C ARG A 56 -9.17 -10.58 3.46
N ARG A 57 -9.70 -9.58 2.76
CA ARG A 57 -10.61 -9.74 1.62
C ARG A 57 -9.91 -9.86 0.27
N ARG A 58 -8.59 -9.79 0.25
CA ARG A 58 -7.84 -9.96 -0.99
C ARG A 58 -7.86 -11.42 -1.45
N PRO A 59 -7.85 -11.64 -2.77
CA PRO A 59 -7.59 -12.98 -3.29
C PRO A 59 -6.18 -13.43 -2.88
N GLN A 60 -5.93 -14.71 -2.97
CA GLN A 60 -4.60 -15.27 -2.75
C GLN A 60 -3.57 -14.57 -3.64
N PRO A 61 -2.35 -14.30 -3.12
CA PRO A 61 -1.27 -13.72 -3.91
C PRO A 61 -0.94 -14.60 -5.11
N GLY A 62 -0.56 -13.96 -6.21
CA GLY A 62 -0.07 -14.71 -7.36
C GLY A 62 1.31 -15.33 -7.12
N ASP A 63 1.69 -16.28 -7.96
CA ASP A 63 2.91 -17.11 -7.82
C ASP A 63 4.24 -16.40 -8.15
N THR A 64 4.18 -15.24 -8.79
CA THR A 64 5.37 -14.46 -9.15
C THR A 64 5.37 -13.14 -8.41
N TRP A 65 6.37 -12.92 -7.57
CA TRP A 65 6.53 -11.68 -6.82
C TRP A 65 7.65 -10.83 -7.40
N HIS A 66 7.37 -9.55 -7.55
CA HIS A 66 8.34 -8.54 -7.98
C HIS A 66 8.69 -7.67 -6.78
N LEU A 67 9.97 -7.56 -6.47
CA LEU A 67 10.45 -6.81 -5.32
C LEU A 67 11.35 -5.66 -5.78
N ASP A 68 11.19 -4.53 -5.11
CA ASP A 68 11.97 -3.34 -5.35
C ASP A 68 12.04 -2.47 -4.10
N GLU A 69 13.05 -1.63 -4.00
CA GLU A 69 13.13 -0.65 -2.94
C GLU A 69 13.43 0.74 -3.51
N VAL A 70 12.88 1.74 -2.86
CA VAL A 70 13.11 3.14 -3.20
C VAL A 70 13.52 3.95 -1.99
N PHE A 71 14.30 4.99 -2.22
CA PHE A 71 14.66 5.95 -1.20
C PHE A 71 13.45 6.76 -0.75
N ILE A 72 13.31 6.97 0.55
CA ILE A 72 12.38 7.93 1.16
C ILE A 72 13.12 8.76 2.21
N ARG A 73 12.74 10.02 2.40
CA ARG A 73 13.31 10.87 3.44
C ARG A 73 12.38 10.97 4.64
N ILE A 74 12.91 10.70 5.82
CA ILE A 74 12.18 10.74 7.09
C ILE A 74 12.97 11.60 8.06
N GLY A 75 12.40 12.74 8.49
CA GLY A 75 13.12 13.68 9.33
C GLY A 75 14.44 14.19 8.73
N GLY A 76 14.54 14.25 7.40
CA GLY A 76 15.79 14.59 6.71
C GLY A 76 16.73 13.41 6.45
N VAL A 77 16.58 12.30 7.17
CA VAL A 77 17.43 11.09 7.07
C VAL A 77 16.94 10.15 5.96
N LEU A 78 17.88 9.56 5.24
CA LEU A 78 17.60 8.61 4.17
C LEU A 78 17.15 7.26 4.74
N HIS A 79 16.03 6.76 4.25
CA HIS A 79 15.50 5.42 4.52
C HIS A 79 15.13 4.72 3.21
N TYR A 80 14.81 3.45 3.29
CA TYR A 80 14.44 2.61 2.15
C TYR A 80 13.04 2.05 2.37
N LEU A 81 12.17 2.25 1.39
CA LEU A 81 10.86 1.62 1.32
C LEU A 81 10.97 0.36 0.46
N TRP A 82 11.04 -0.78 1.10
CA TRP A 82 10.96 -2.09 0.46
C TRP A 82 9.52 -2.41 0.12
N ARG A 83 9.30 -2.93 -1.07
CA ARG A 83 7.96 -3.25 -1.57
C ARG A 83 7.97 -4.54 -2.38
N ALA A 84 6.93 -5.34 -2.19
CA ALA A 84 6.64 -6.48 -3.04
C ALA A 84 5.27 -6.31 -3.70
N VAL A 85 5.19 -6.70 -4.97
CA VAL A 85 3.94 -6.79 -5.74
C VAL A 85 3.87 -8.14 -6.43
N ASP A 86 2.67 -8.66 -6.66
CA ASP A 86 2.49 -9.88 -7.46
C ASP A 86 2.56 -9.61 -8.97
N GLN A 87 2.43 -10.66 -9.79
CA GLN A 87 2.37 -10.54 -11.24
C GLN A 87 1.20 -9.69 -11.76
N HIS A 88 0.18 -9.46 -10.94
CA HIS A 88 -0.93 -8.58 -11.25
C HIS A 88 -0.68 -7.15 -10.75
N GLY A 89 0.48 -6.91 -10.06
CA GLY A 89 0.89 -5.64 -9.47
C GLY A 89 0.05 -5.21 -8.28
N VAL A 90 -0.60 -6.17 -7.64
CA VAL A 90 -1.19 -5.96 -6.33
C VAL A 90 -0.07 -5.86 -5.31
N VAL A 91 -0.07 -4.79 -4.52
CA VAL A 91 0.93 -4.61 -3.47
C VAL A 91 0.72 -5.68 -2.41
N LEU A 92 1.69 -6.55 -2.24
CA LEU A 92 1.67 -7.63 -1.26
C LEU A 92 1.93 -7.09 0.15
N ASP A 93 3.07 -6.44 0.31
CA ASP A 93 3.43 -5.73 1.53
C ASP A 93 4.53 -4.70 1.30
N ILE A 94 4.81 -3.91 2.34
CA ILE A 94 5.89 -2.92 2.38
C ILE A 94 6.63 -2.96 3.72
N LEU A 95 7.90 -2.56 3.71
CA LEU A 95 8.68 -2.37 4.94
C LEU A 95 9.61 -1.17 4.80
N VAL A 96 9.54 -0.24 5.77
CA VAL A 96 10.47 0.89 5.89
C VAL A 96 11.66 0.45 6.72
N GLN A 97 12.87 0.66 6.20
CA GLN A 97 14.11 0.32 6.89
C GLN A 97 15.18 1.40 6.68
N ASP A 98 16.11 1.48 7.59
CA ASP A 98 17.26 2.39 7.56
C ASP A 98 18.40 1.90 6.65
N ARG A 99 18.39 0.63 6.26
CA ARG A 99 19.47 -0.01 5.50
C ARG A 99 18.96 -0.76 4.26
N ARG A 100 19.90 -0.97 3.30
CA ARG A 100 19.69 -1.64 2.01
C ARG A 100 20.64 -2.84 1.85
N ASN A 101 20.95 -3.53 2.93
CA ASN A 101 21.87 -4.66 2.95
C ASN A 101 21.15 -6.03 3.02
N GLY A 102 21.92 -7.12 3.00
CA GLY A 102 21.36 -8.47 3.07
C GLY A 102 20.51 -8.76 4.31
N ALA A 103 20.85 -8.16 5.46
CA ALA A 103 20.05 -8.30 6.68
C ALA A 103 18.68 -7.62 6.54
N ALA A 104 18.64 -6.44 5.92
CA ALA A 104 17.39 -5.73 5.63
C ALA A 104 16.52 -6.51 4.64
N ALA A 105 17.11 -7.08 3.58
CA ALA A 105 16.41 -7.95 2.64
C ALA A 105 15.84 -9.20 3.32
N LYS A 106 16.62 -9.86 4.18
CA LYS A 106 16.16 -11.02 4.97
C LYS A 106 14.98 -10.66 5.88
N ARG A 107 15.03 -9.51 6.58
CA ARG A 107 13.89 -9.01 7.38
C ARG A 107 12.65 -8.81 6.53
N PHE A 108 12.79 -8.21 5.35
CA PHE A 108 11.68 -7.99 4.45
C PHE A 108 11.05 -9.30 3.95
N PHE A 109 11.86 -10.30 3.60
CA PHE A 109 11.35 -11.62 3.18
C PHE A 109 10.61 -12.34 4.30
N LYS A 110 11.17 -12.34 5.51
CA LYS A 110 10.48 -12.90 6.70
C LYS A 110 9.15 -12.19 6.96
N HIS A 111 9.14 -10.85 6.86
CA HIS A 111 7.92 -10.05 7.03
C HIS A 111 6.85 -10.41 5.99
N LEU A 112 7.22 -10.55 4.71
CA LEU A 112 6.32 -10.97 3.64
C LEU A 112 5.72 -12.35 3.89
N LEU A 113 6.55 -13.34 4.19
CA LEU A 113 6.11 -14.72 4.40
C LEU A 113 5.19 -14.84 5.61
N HIS A 114 5.56 -14.17 6.72
CA HIS A 114 4.71 -14.14 7.92
C HIS A 114 3.36 -13.45 7.64
N GLY A 115 3.36 -12.33 6.91
CA GLY A 115 2.13 -11.57 6.63
C GLY A 115 1.20 -12.22 5.61
N LEU A 116 1.74 -13.01 4.68
CA LEU A 116 0.98 -13.62 3.59
C LEU A 116 0.63 -15.09 3.84
N GLN A 117 1.40 -15.79 4.68
CA GLN A 117 1.32 -17.25 4.90
C GLN A 117 1.31 -18.03 3.57
N TYR A 118 2.07 -17.52 2.59
CA TYR A 118 2.15 -18.02 1.23
C TYR A 118 3.57 -17.85 0.68
N LYS A 119 4.04 -18.81 -0.11
CA LYS A 119 5.36 -18.84 -0.74
C LYS A 119 5.20 -18.74 -2.27
N PRO A 120 5.88 -17.81 -2.96
CA PRO A 120 5.80 -17.70 -4.40
C PRO A 120 6.60 -18.81 -5.08
N ARG A 121 6.31 -19.08 -6.34
CA ARG A 121 7.13 -19.95 -7.19
C ARG A 121 8.32 -19.20 -7.81
N ARG A 122 8.19 -17.90 -7.99
CA ARG A 122 9.19 -17.04 -8.63
C ARG A 122 9.34 -15.71 -7.90
N LEU A 123 10.59 -15.27 -7.81
CA LEU A 123 10.95 -13.90 -7.43
C LEU A 123 11.57 -13.20 -8.62
N VAL A 124 11.22 -11.95 -8.82
CA VAL A 124 11.83 -11.04 -9.80
C VAL A 124 12.33 -9.81 -9.04
N THR A 125 13.59 -9.48 -9.20
CA THR A 125 14.20 -8.30 -8.59
C THR A 125 15.08 -7.59 -9.62
N ASP A 126 15.51 -6.38 -9.29
CA ASP A 126 16.64 -5.73 -9.97
C ASP A 126 17.98 -6.43 -9.64
N GLY A 127 19.11 -5.83 -10.01
CA GLY A 127 20.44 -6.36 -9.76
C GLY A 127 20.97 -6.23 -8.32
N LEU A 128 20.17 -5.81 -7.34
CA LEU A 128 20.64 -5.62 -5.97
C LEU A 128 21.06 -6.95 -5.32
N ARG A 129 22.36 -7.07 -4.99
CA ARG A 129 22.95 -8.28 -4.40
C ARG A 129 22.25 -8.76 -3.11
N SER A 130 21.69 -7.84 -2.32
CA SER A 130 20.98 -8.14 -1.08
C SER A 130 19.81 -9.10 -1.26
N TYR A 131 19.10 -9.03 -2.39
CA TYR A 131 18.00 -9.95 -2.69
C TYR A 131 18.46 -11.38 -2.90
N GLY A 132 19.57 -11.59 -3.62
CA GLY A 132 20.15 -12.91 -3.83
C GLY A 132 20.61 -13.56 -2.50
N VAL A 133 21.21 -12.78 -1.60
CA VAL A 133 21.60 -13.24 -0.27
C VAL A 133 20.37 -13.63 0.56
N ALA A 134 19.32 -12.85 0.52
CA ALA A 134 18.09 -13.12 1.26
C ALA A 134 17.34 -14.32 0.69
N GLN A 135 17.27 -14.44 -0.64
CA GLN A 135 16.59 -15.53 -1.34
C GLN A 135 17.25 -16.89 -1.00
N ARG A 136 18.56 -17.01 -1.11
CA ARG A 136 19.29 -18.26 -0.74
C ARG A 136 19.08 -18.66 0.71
N ALA A 137 18.98 -17.70 1.61
CA ALA A 137 18.84 -17.98 3.05
C ALA A 137 17.40 -18.30 3.50
N ILE A 138 16.37 -17.80 2.80
CA ILE A 138 14.98 -17.86 3.29
C ILE A 138 14.06 -18.60 2.32
N LEU A 139 14.35 -18.54 1.04
CA LEU A 139 13.54 -19.11 -0.05
C LEU A 139 14.42 -19.87 -1.05
N PRO A 140 15.25 -20.85 -0.62
CA PRO A 140 16.23 -21.52 -1.50
C PRO A 140 15.56 -22.20 -2.71
N ASP A 141 14.38 -22.76 -2.55
CA ASP A 141 13.65 -23.49 -3.62
C ASP A 141 12.89 -22.55 -4.58
N VAL A 142 12.85 -21.25 -4.31
CA VAL A 142 12.13 -20.30 -5.15
C VAL A 142 13.01 -19.82 -6.28
N ARG A 143 12.54 -19.92 -7.52
CA ARG A 143 13.28 -19.42 -8.69
C ARG A 143 13.47 -17.92 -8.60
N HIS A 144 14.71 -17.46 -8.52
CA HIS A 144 15.06 -16.04 -8.52
C HIS A 144 15.53 -15.61 -9.91
N ARG A 145 14.84 -14.63 -10.48
CA ARG A 145 15.23 -13.96 -11.73
C ARG A 145 15.65 -12.53 -11.42
N THR A 146 16.90 -12.25 -11.75
CA THR A 146 17.44 -10.90 -11.65
C THR A 146 17.40 -10.26 -13.02
N SER A 147 16.60 -9.21 -13.19
CA SER A 147 16.50 -8.46 -14.43
C SER A 147 15.89 -7.08 -14.20
N ARG A 148 16.60 -6.05 -14.59
CA ARG A 148 16.11 -4.67 -14.55
C ARG A 148 14.83 -4.51 -15.37
N TYR A 149 14.79 -5.07 -16.57
CA TYR A 149 13.64 -4.92 -17.47
C TYR A 149 12.38 -5.67 -17.02
N LEU A 150 12.52 -6.79 -16.33
CA LEU A 150 11.38 -7.55 -15.82
C LEU A 150 10.78 -6.97 -14.54
N ASN A 151 11.49 -6.04 -13.88
CA ASN A 151 11.08 -5.49 -12.59
C ASN A 151 10.24 -4.20 -12.70
N ASN A 152 9.94 -3.72 -13.90
CA ASN A 152 9.11 -2.52 -14.15
C ASN A 152 7.78 -2.50 -13.36
N ARG A 153 7.25 -3.68 -12.99
CA ARG A 153 6.02 -3.77 -12.17
C ARG A 153 6.23 -3.25 -10.77
N ALA A 154 7.32 -3.63 -10.13
CA ALA A 154 7.67 -3.14 -8.81
C ALA A 154 8.01 -1.64 -8.87
N GLU A 155 8.84 -1.21 -9.82
CA GLU A 155 9.18 0.20 -10.03
C GLU A 155 7.93 1.07 -10.22
N ASN A 156 7.02 0.69 -11.12
CA ASN A 156 5.79 1.43 -11.36
C ASN A 156 4.87 1.47 -10.13
N SER A 157 4.94 0.48 -9.26
CA SER A 157 4.14 0.42 -8.02
C SER A 157 4.52 1.52 -7.02
N HIS A 158 5.72 2.11 -7.14
CA HIS A 158 6.18 3.20 -6.29
C HIS A 158 5.63 4.59 -6.70
N ARG A 159 5.13 4.75 -7.94
CA ARG A 159 4.61 6.04 -8.43
C ARG A 159 3.56 6.69 -7.52
N PRO A 160 2.53 5.96 -7.02
CA PRO A 160 1.57 6.54 -6.07
C PRO A 160 2.21 7.01 -4.77
N THR A 161 3.17 6.25 -4.25
CA THR A 161 3.91 6.61 -3.03
C THR A 161 4.74 7.87 -3.24
N ARG A 162 5.47 7.96 -4.37
CA ARG A 162 6.27 9.14 -4.71
C ARG A 162 5.42 10.41 -4.86
N ARG A 163 4.24 10.28 -5.49
CA ARG A 163 3.29 11.39 -5.58
C ARG A 163 2.84 11.83 -4.20
N ARG A 164 2.56 10.87 -3.34
CA ARG A 164 2.09 11.13 -1.99
C ARG A 164 3.16 11.72 -1.10
N GLU A 165 4.40 11.25 -1.16
CA GLU A 165 5.55 11.77 -0.44
C GLU A 165 5.77 13.27 -0.73
N ARG A 166 5.70 13.66 -2.00
CA ARG A 166 5.83 15.06 -2.42
C ARG A 166 4.75 15.95 -1.80
N GLN A 167 3.52 15.47 -1.72
CA GLN A 167 2.39 16.25 -1.20
C GLN A 167 2.33 16.32 0.32
N MET A 168 2.86 15.32 1.03
CA MET A 168 2.82 15.26 2.50
C MET A 168 3.92 16.08 3.19
N GLN A 169 4.79 16.76 2.47
CA GLN A 169 5.89 17.56 3.02
C GLN A 169 6.77 16.81 4.05
N ARG A 170 7.04 15.52 3.81
CA ARG A 170 7.94 14.64 4.58
C ARG A 170 7.26 13.86 5.74
N PHE A 171 7.84 12.72 6.05
CA PHE A 171 7.51 11.93 7.23
C PHE A 171 8.38 12.38 8.43
N LYS A 172 7.77 12.40 9.62
CA LYS A 172 8.46 12.80 10.86
C LYS A 172 9.19 11.64 11.55
N SER A 173 8.73 10.39 11.36
CA SER A 173 9.35 9.19 11.93
C SER A 173 9.14 7.96 11.05
N ALA A 174 10.01 6.95 11.19
CA ALA A 174 9.91 5.68 10.46
C ALA A 174 8.60 4.93 10.79
N SER A 175 8.15 4.95 12.04
CA SER A 175 6.89 4.31 12.45
C SER A 175 5.67 5.02 11.84
N GLN A 176 5.69 6.35 11.75
CA GLN A 176 4.64 7.11 11.05
C GLN A 176 4.62 6.78 9.55
N ALA A 177 5.79 6.75 8.91
CA ALA A 177 5.93 6.40 7.50
C ALA A 177 5.41 4.97 7.24
N GLN A 178 5.83 3.99 8.05
CA GLN A 178 5.38 2.60 7.94
C GLN A 178 3.86 2.48 8.04
N ARG A 179 3.25 3.04 9.09
CA ARG A 179 1.79 3.00 9.29
C ARG A 179 1.02 3.62 8.14
N PHE A 180 1.43 4.83 7.75
CA PHE A 180 0.76 5.54 6.66
C PHE A 180 0.91 4.81 5.33
N LEU A 181 2.13 4.42 4.95
CA LEU A 181 2.41 3.79 3.65
C LEU A 181 1.75 2.41 3.54
N SER A 182 1.71 1.63 4.63
CA SER A 182 0.98 0.36 4.67
C SER A 182 -0.52 0.56 4.43
N ALA A 183 -1.14 1.51 5.13
CA ALA A 183 -2.57 1.83 4.95
C ALA A 183 -2.84 2.39 3.55
N HIS A 184 -2.01 3.32 3.08
CA HIS A 184 -2.13 3.93 1.75
C HIS A 184 -2.01 2.88 0.63
N ALA A 185 -1.02 2.00 0.68
CA ALA A 185 -0.82 0.97 -0.34
C ALA A 185 -2.06 0.07 -0.47
N MET A 186 -2.66 -0.32 0.66
CA MET A 186 -3.87 -1.14 0.71
C MET A 186 -5.11 -0.42 0.19
N ILE A 187 -5.39 0.76 0.74
CA ILE A 187 -6.59 1.52 0.40
C ILE A 187 -6.51 2.04 -1.04
N TYR A 188 -5.36 2.58 -1.45
CA TYR A 188 -5.14 3.03 -2.82
C TYR A 188 -5.34 1.90 -3.83
N GLY A 189 -4.69 0.75 -3.63
CA GLY A 189 -4.79 -0.42 -4.50
C GLY A 189 -6.21 -0.96 -4.60
N HIS A 190 -6.96 -0.96 -3.49
CA HIS A 190 -8.34 -1.42 -3.43
C HIS A 190 -9.28 -0.64 -4.39
N PHE A 191 -9.11 0.67 -4.52
CA PHE A 191 -9.95 1.52 -5.37
C PHE A 191 -9.41 1.72 -6.79
N ARG A 192 -8.18 1.25 -7.09
CA ARG A 192 -7.51 1.48 -8.38
C ARG A 192 -7.08 0.17 -9.04
N PRO A 193 -8.05 -0.64 -9.50
CA PRO A 193 -7.72 -1.81 -10.31
C PRO A 193 -7.05 -1.39 -11.62
N ARG A 194 -6.27 -2.28 -12.21
CA ARG A 194 -5.53 -2.01 -13.45
C ARG A 194 -6.48 -1.92 -14.65
N ARG A 195 -6.84 -0.70 -15.04
CA ARG A 195 -7.76 -0.44 -16.14
C ARG A 195 -7.30 -1.05 -17.48
N HIS A 196 -6.01 -0.96 -17.78
CA HIS A 196 -5.44 -1.45 -19.04
C HIS A 196 -5.48 -2.97 -19.22
N LEU A 197 -5.82 -3.72 -18.19
CA LEU A 197 -5.98 -5.18 -18.24
C LEU A 197 -7.46 -5.61 -18.29
N MET A 198 -8.39 -4.67 -18.43
CA MET A 198 -9.82 -4.94 -18.32
C MET A 198 -10.63 -4.19 -19.38
N ALA A 199 -11.66 -4.85 -19.90
CA ALA A 199 -12.71 -4.16 -20.65
C ALA A 199 -13.46 -3.17 -19.75
N ALA A 200 -14.02 -2.11 -20.32
CA ALA A 200 -14.68 -1.02 -19.59
C ALA A 200 -15.78 -1.53 -18.62
N ALA A 201 -16.59 -2.48 -19.05
CA ALA A 201 -17.63 -3.08 -18.21
C ALA A 201 -17.04 -3.84 -17.01
N GLY A 202 -15.97 -4.61 -17.21
CA GLY A 202 -15.24 -5.32 -16.16
C GLY A 202 -14.65 -4.35 -15.14
N TYR A 203 -14.03 -3.27 -15.62
CA TYR A 203 -13.47 -2.23 -14.76
C TYR A 203 -14.55 -1.57 -13.88
N ARG A 204 -15.72 -1.23 -14.46
CA ARG A 204 -16.85 -0.68 -13.69
C ARG A 204 -17.34 -1.65 -12.62
N ARG A 205 -17.49 -2.95 -12.93
CA ARG A 205 -17.91 -3.98 -11.97
C ARG A 205 -16.92 -4.11 -10.81
N VAL A 206 -15.61 -4.17 -11.10
CA VAL A 206 -14.58 -4.28 -10.05
C VAL A 206 -14.58 -3.05 -9.16
N ARG A 207 -14.73 -1.84 -9.71
CA ARG A 207 -14.84 -0.62 -8.90
C ARG A 207 -16.12 -0.60 -8.04
N ALA A 208 -17.25 -0.99 -8.59
CA ALA A 208 -18.50 -1.09 -7.81
C ALA A 208 -18.35 -2.10 -6.66
N LYS A 209 -17.72 -3.26 -6.91
CA LYS A 209 -17.38 -4.24 -5.87
C LYS A 209 -16.48 -3.63 -4.81
N ALA A 210 -15.45 -2.87 -5.18
CA ALA A 210 -14.55 -2.23 -4.23
C ALA A 210 -15.29 -1.27 -3.29
N PHE A 211 -16.23 -0.48 -3.81
CA PHE A 211 -17.06 0.41 -2.98
C PHE A 211 -18.01 -0.38 -2.05
N ARG A 212 -18.60 -1.48 -2.52
CA ARG A 212 -19.42 -2.36 -1.66
C ARG A 212 -18.59 -2.96 -0.53
N THR A 213 -17.44 -3.55 -0.85
CA THR A 213 -16.52 -4.11 0.15
C THR A 213 -16.10 -3.06 1.16
N TRP A 214 -15.74 -1.85 0.70
CA TRP A 214 -15.39 -0.76 1.60
C TRP A 214 -16.51 -0.44 2.59
N ARG A 215 -17.75 -0.31 2.11
CA ARG A 215 -18.92 -0.05 2.99
C ARG A 215 -19.11 -1.16 4.01
N GLN A 216 -19.02 -2.42 3.60
CA GLN A 216 -19.14 -3.57 4.50
C GLN A 216 -18.08 -3.55 5.60
N GLU A 217 -16.80 -3.37 5.22
CA GLU A 217 -15.68 -3.41 6.16
C GLU A 217 -15.63 -2.18 7.09
N THR A 218 -16.21 -1.08 6.70
CA THR A 218 -16.23 0.16 7.48
C THR A 218 -17.56 0.39 8.21
N CYS A 219 -18.49 -0.53 8.13
CA CYS A 219 -19.82 -0.45 8.74
C CYS A 219 -20.59 0.83 8.36
N VAL A 220 -20.41 1.30 7.14
CA VAL A 220 -21.19 2.43 6.60
C VAL A 220 -22.48 1.88 6.06
N HIS A 221 -23.50 1.76 6.92
CA HIS A 221 -24.87 1.56 6.44
C HIS A 221 -25.31 2.83 5.69
N GLN A 222 -25.82 2.69 4.47
CA GLN A 222 -26.60 3.77 3.85
C GLN A 222 -27.88 3.90 4.71
N ALA A 223 -28.09 5.08 5.27
CA ALA A 223 -29.45 5.49 5.58
C ALA A 223 -30.20 5.53 4.23
N ALA A 224 -31.25 4.77 4.15
CA ALA A 224 -32.17 4.78 3.03
C ALA A 224 -32.75 6.18 2.84
#